data_97d099f90180e6c3c8f65c2dc98f10be
#
_entry.id   97d099f90180e6c3c8f65c2dc98f10be
#
_cell.length_a   1.000
_cell.length_b   1.000
_cell.length_c   1.000
_cell.angle_alpha   90.00
_cell.angle_beta   90.00
_cell.angle_gamma   90.00
#
_symmetry.space_group_name_H-M   'P 1'
#
loop_
_entity.id
_entity.type
_entity.pdbx_description
1 polymer ?
#
loop_
_entity_poly.entity_id
_entity_poly.type
_entity_poly.pdbx_seq_one_letter_code
_entity_poly.pdbx_strand_id
1 'polypeptide(L)'
;MRAFLFPYPRLALRMASNAILYGACRVLDVGAMNFRFNLPKATEIACEFLERAGGQIHTMKLVKLVYLLDRLSVDRRGIPVVGGDYLSMRNGPVTSELLDLINAGRLNGESDHRWERSISDRINHEVKLESKPPREHVSVAELELLDAVWAEHGDRDQWQLVDWCHTHCGEWTPMARGCAPIAVERMGQALGKPPEAVARLAQEAAELNQLDEIFAGA
;
A
#
# COMPACT_ATOMS: atom_id res chain seq x y z
N MET A 1 1.00 33.55 35.83
CA MET A 1 1.58 32.38 35.19
C MET A 1 0.44 31.55 34.59
N ARG A 2 0.18 31.66 33.29
CA ARG A 2 -0.84 30.88 32.61
C ARG A 2 -0.15 29.67 31.94
N ALA A 3 -0.50 28.48 32.41
CA ALA A 3 -0.05 27.23 31.80
C ALA A 3 -0.72 27.06 30.44
N PHE A 4 0.07 27.01 29.36
CA PHE A 4 -0.37 26.61 28.06
C PHE A 4 -0.61 25.08 28.06
N LEU A 5 -1.87 24.68 28.06
CA LEU A 5 -2.24 23.28 27.77
C LEU A 5 -1.99 23.03 26.29
N PHE A 6 -1.07 22.14 25.96
CA PHE A 6 -0.89 21.57 24.63
C PHE A 6 -2.07 20.62 24.34
N PRO A 7 -2.79 20.76 23.23
CA PRO A 7 -4.01 19.99 22.96
C PRO A 7 -3.79 18.61 22.30
N TYR A 8 -2.61 18.02 22.34
CA TYR A 8 -2.34 16.73 21.69
C TYR A 8 -1.62 15.72 22.61
N PRO A 9 -2.35 14.94 23.45
CA PRO A 9 -1.73 13.87 24.23
C PRO A 9 -1.30 12.64 23.40
N ARG A 10 -1.56 12.61 22.09
CA ARG A 10 -1.27 11.44 21.22
C ARG A 10 0.20 11.25 20.86
N LEU A 11 1.06 12.25 21.01
CA LEU A 11 2.47 12.18 20.57
C LEU A 11 3.39 11.40 21.53
N ALA A 12 3.08 11.34 22.81
CA ALA A 12 4.01 10.81 23.82
C ALA A 12 3.96 9.28 24.00
N LEU A 13 2.85 8.60 23.63
CA LEU A 13 2.72 7.14 23.77
C LEU A 13 3.20 6.34 22.55
N ARG A 14 3.45 7.01 21.41
CA ARG A 14 3.85 6.34 20.16
C ARG A 14 5.29 5.80 20.15
N MET A 15 6.16 6.24 21.05
CA MET A 15 7.60 5.90 20.97
C MET A 15 8.01 4.56 21.57
N ALA A 16 7.14 3.88 22.32
CA ALA A 16 7.57 2.74 23.15
C ALA A 16 7.14 1.34 22.71
N SER A 17 6.23 1.17 21.74
CA SER A 17 5.65 -0.15 21.48
C SER A 17 5.88 -0.78 20.10
N ASN A 18 6.47 -0.11 19.13
CA ASN A 18 6.51 -0.59 17.73
C ASN A 18 7.88 -0.94 17.15
N ALA A 19 8.95 -0.95 17.95
CA ALA A 19 10.32 -1.21 17.46
C ALA A 19 10.67 -2.71 17.28
N ILE A 20 9.79 -3.66 17.58
CA ILE A 20 10.22 -5.05 17.81
C ILE A 20 9.79 -6.05 16.73
N LEU A 21 8.92 -5.74 15.76
CA LEU A 21 8.39 -6.79 14.87
C LEU A 21 8.75 -6.70 13.37
N TYR A 22 9.32 -5.61 12.90
CA TYR A 22 9.78 -5.50 11.52
C TYR A 22 11.20 -4.94 11.49
N GLY A 23 12.16 -5.79 11.89
CA GLY A 23 13.58 -5.49 11.76
C GLY A 23 13.88 -5.09 10.32
N ALA A 24 14.19 -3.80 10.15
CA ALA A 24 14.89 -3.17 9.03
C ALA A 24 14.86 -3.96 7.71
N CYS A 25 13.71 -4.12 7.10
CA CYS A 25 13.62 -4.39 5.69
C CYS A 25 13.73 -3.04 4.96
N ARG A 26 14.86 -2.34 5.14
CA ARG A 26 15.28 -1.31 4.20
C ARG A 26 15.75 -2.06 2.99
N VAL A 27 14.97 -2.01 1.93
CA VAL A 27 15.47 -2.29 0.59
C VAL A 27 16.62 -1.31 0.38
N LEU A 28 17.86 -1.78 0.56
CA LEU A 28 19.00 -1.07 0.02
C LEU A 28 18.71 -0.99 -1.46
N ASP A 29 18.64 0.21 -1.95
CA ASP A 29 18.36 0.68 -3.31
C ASP A 29 18.88 -0.33 -4.37
N VAL A 30 18.16 -1.41 -4.58
CA VAL A 30 18.45 -2.42 -5.59
C VAL A 30 17.38 -2.20 -6.66
N GLY A 31 17.50 -1.08 -7.36
CA GLY A 31 17.07 -0.84 -8.74
C GLY A 31 15.80 -1.54 -9.28
N ALA A 32 14.85 -1.94 -8.42
CA ALA A 32 13.53 -2.36 -8.89
C ALA A 32 12.80 -1.11 -9.32
N MET A 33 12.65 -0.92 -10.64
CA MET A 33 11.88 0.20 -11.16
C MET A 33 10.41 -0.08 -10.92
N ASN A 34 9.85 0.53 -9.87
CA ASN A 34 8.43 0.54 -9.56
C ASN A 34 7.86 1.94 -9.80
N PHE A 35 6.55 2.01 -9.96
CA PHE A 35 5.82 3.27 -10.00
C PHE A 35 5.88 3.94 -8.63
N ARG A 36 6.03 5.26 -8.59
CA ARG A 36 6.05 6.02 -7.35
C ARG A 36 4.74 5.86 -6.57
N PHE A 37 4.86 5.77 -5.24
CA PHE A 37 3.72 5.70 -4.35
C PHE A 37 2.92 7.01 -4.32
N ASN A 38 1.62 6.91 -4.58
CA ASN A 38 0.70 8.04 -4.53
C ASN A 38 -0.05 8.05 -3.19
N LEU A 39 0.48 8.77 -2.22
CA LEU A 39 -0.04 8.82 -0.85
C LEU A 39 -1.48 9.35 -0.76
N PRO A 40 -1.87 10.48 -1.41
CA PRO A 40 -3.26 10.93 -1.41
C PRO A 40 -4.22 9.87 -1.93
N LYS A 41 -3.89 9.23 -3.05
CA LYS A 41 -4.70 8.17 -3.64
C LYS A 41 -4.75 6.92 -2.77
N ALA A 42 -3.63 6.52 -2.17
CA ALA A 42 -3.57 5.39 -1.24
C ALA A 42 -4.48 5.60 -0.02
N THR A 43 -4.54 6.83 0.50
CA THR A 43 -5.43 7.19 1.60
C THR A 43 -6.90 7.06 1.20
N GLU A 44 -7.29 7.60 0.04
CA GLU A 44 -8.66 7.50 -0.46
C GLU A 44 -9.06 6.04 -0.72
N ILE A 45 -8.20 5.24 -1.36
CA ILE A 45 -8.43 3.80 -1.60
C ILE A 45 -8.57 3.02 -0.28
N ALA A 46 -7.72 3.29 0.71
CA ALA A 46 -7.81 2.65 2.01
C ALA A 46 -9.15 2.99 2.71
N CYS A 47 -9.60 4.25 2.63
CA CYS A 47 -10.90 4.68 3.15
C CYS A 47 -12.07 3.99 2.43
N GLU A 48 -11.98 3.80 1.11
CA GLU A 48 -13.00 3.09 0.33
C GLU A 48 -13.10 1.61 0.74
N PHE A 49 -11.99 0.93 0.98
CA PHE A 49 -12.00 -0.44 1.51
C PHE A 49 -12.52 -0.50 2.94
N LEU A 50 -12.15 0.46 3.80
CA LEU A 50 -12.66 0.56 5.16
C LEU A 50 -14.17 0.76 5.20
N GLU A 51 -14.72 1.62 4.34
CA GLU A 51 -16.16 1.84 4.25
C GLU A 51 -16.91 0.55 3.87
N ARG A 52 -16.42 -0.19 2.86
CA ARG A 52 -17.01 -1.48 2.44
C ARG A 52 -16.89 -2.54 3.51
N ALA A 53 -15.88 -2.46 4.36
CA ALA A 53 -15.68 -3.35 5.51
C ALA A 53 -16.53 -2.97 6.74
N GLY A 54 -17.40 -1.97 6.64
CA GLY A 54 -18.21 -1.51 7.77
C GLY A 54 -17.48 -0.58 8.74
N GLY A 55 -16.43 0.11 8.28
CA GLY A 55 -15.68 1.11 9.02
C GLY A 55 -14.45 0.58 9.79
N GLN A 56 -14.18 -0.72 9.79
CA GLN A 56 -13.04 -1.34 10.47
C GLN A 56 -12.53 -2.55 9.68
N ILE A 57 -11.20 -2.71 9.60
CA ILE A 57 -10.59 -3.80 8.84
C ILE A 57 -9.29 -4.28 9.51
N HIS A 58 -9.01 -5.57 9.40
CA HIS A 58 -7.71 -6.12 9.80
C HIS A 58 -6.60 -5.59 8.88
N THR A 59 -5.49 -5.11 9.44
CA THR A 59 -4.42 -4.44 8.69
C THR A 59 -3.82 -5.30 7.59
N MET A 60 -3.62 -6.60 7.84
CA MET A 60 -3.14 -7.54 6.83
C MET A 60 -4.11 -7.68 5.67
N LYS A 61 -5.44 -7.69 5.94
CA LYS A 61 -6.46 -7.72 4.90
C LYS A 61 -6.40 -6.45 4.04
N LEU A 62 -6.33 -5.27 4.67
CA LEU A 62 -6.23 -3.99 3.95
C LEU A 62 -5.01 -3.94 3.02
N VAL A 63 -3.83 -4.30 3.53
CA VAL A 63 -2.59 -4.32 2.73
C VAL A 63 -2.71 -5.27 1.53
N LYS A 64 -3.33 -6.44 1.71
CA LYS A 64 -3.55 -7.38 0.60
C LYS A 64 -4.53 -6.85 -0.43
N LEU A 65 -5.64 -6.25 -0.01
CA LEU A 65 -6.64 -5.68 -0.93
C LEU A 65 -6.04 -4.57 -1.79
N VAL A 66 -5.22 -3.68 -1.21
CA VAL A 66 -4.55 -2.62 -1.98
C VAL A 66 -3.51 -3.21 -2.95
N TYR A 67 -2.71 -4.19 -2.51
CA TYR A 67 -1.78 -4.89 -3.42
C TYR A 67 -2.52 -5.56 -4.59
N LEU A 68 -3.62 -6.24 -4.31
CA LEU A 68 -4.44 -6.92 -5.33
C LEU A 68 -5.12 -5.93 -6.29
N LEU A 69 -5.48 -4.73 -5.79
CA LEU A 69 -5.99 -3.64 -6.63
C LEU A 69 -4.92 -3.16 -7.62
N ASP A 70 -3.70 -2.92 -7.16
CA ASP A 70 -2.59 -2.54 -8.04
C ASP A 70 -2.28 -3.64 -9.06
N ARG A 71 -2.24 -4.90 -8.60
CA ARG A 71 -2.03 -6.07 -9.46
C ARG A 71 -3.10 -6.17 -10.56
N LEU A 72 -4.38 -6.00 -10.21
CA LEU A 72 -5.48 -6.00 -11.17
C LEU A 72 -5.39 -4.81 -12.14
N SER A 73 -4.99 -3.62 -11.65
CA SER A 73 -4.79 -2.44 -12.48
C SER A 73 -3.63 -2.63 -13.46
N VAL A 74 -2.51 -3.17 -13.02
CA VAL A 74 -1.39 -3.55 -13.90
C VAL A 74 -1.83 -4.55 -14.94
N ASP A 75 -2.66 -5.52 -14.57
CA ASP A 75 -3.21 -6.48 -15.53
C ASP A 75 -4.11 -5.82 -16.59
N ARG A 76 -5.04 -5.00 -16.21
CA ARG A 76 -6.04 -4.42 -17.11
C ARG A 76 -5.59 -3.16 -17.84
N ARG A 77 -4.75 -2.35 -17.20
CA ARG A 77 -4.42 -0.99 -17.65
C ARG A 77 -2.93 -0.75 -17.90
N GLY A 78 -2.05 -1.65 -17.43
CA GLY A 78 -0.60 -1.49 -17.54
C GLY A 78 0.02 -0.57 -16.48
N ILE A 79 -0.77 0.05 -15.59
CA ILE A 79 -0.28 0.93 -14.51
C ILE A 79 -0.99 0.57 -13.20
N PRO A 80 -0.33 0.68 -12.04
CA PRO A 80 -0.99 0.51 -10.74
C PRO A 80 -1.92 1.69 -10.41
N VAL A 81 -2.78 1.52 -9.41
CA VAL A 81 -3.61 2.60 -8.86
C VAL A 81 -2.82 3.42 -7.86
N VAL A 82 -2.15 2.75 -6.93
CA VAL A 82 -1.45 3.38 -5.80
C VAL A 82 0.06 3.45 -6.05
N GLY A 83 0.63 2.40 -6.64
CA GLY A 83 2.08 2.28 -6.85
C GLY A 83 2.84 2.01 -5.55
N GLY A 84 4.15 2.26 -5.57
CA GLY A 84 5.07 2.06 -4.46
C GLY A 84 5.95 0.82 -4.62
N ASP A 85 6.74 0.54 -3.60
CA ASP A 85 7.62 -0.62 -3.55
C ASP A 85 6.85 -1.87 -3.11
N TYR A 86 6.80 -2.86 -3.98
CA TYR A 86 6.20 -4.14 -3.67
C TYR A 86 7.23 -5.08 -3.08
N LEU A 87 6.87 -5.74 -1.98
CA LEU A 87 7.75 -6.65 -1.25
C LEU A 87 7.11 -8.02 -1.08
N SER A 88 7.90 -9.07 -1.35
CA SER A 88 7.62 -10.43 -0.89
C SER A 88 7.95 -10.52 0.59
N MET A 89 6.97 -10.83 1.41
CA MET A 89 7.13 -11.10 2.84
C MET A 89 6.59 -12.50 3.19
N ARG A 90 6.81 -12.94 4.42
CA ARG A 90 6.37 -14.27 4.88
C ARG A 90 4.89 -14.54 4.62
N ASN A 91 4.03 -13.56 4.84
CA ASN A 91 2.58 -13.67 4.67
C ASN A 91 2.10 -13.14 3.31
N GLY A 92 2.93 -13.25 2.27
CA GLY A 92 2.59 -12.85 0.91
C GLY A 92 3.06 -11.44 0.53
N PRO A 93 2.71 -10.97 -0.67
CA PRO A 93 3.13 -9.67 -1.18
C PRO A 93 2.43 -8.51 -0.47
N VAL A 94 3.12 -7.36 -0.40
CA VAL A 94 2.64 -6.12 0.23
C VAL A 94 3.16 -4.90 -0.54
N THR A 95 2.48 -3.75 -0.38
CA THR A 95 3.01 -2.42 -0.73
C THR A 95 3.69 -1.85 0.52
N SER A 96 5.00 -1.56 0.43
CA SER A 96 5.85 -1.19 1.56
C SER A 96 5.36 0.08 2.25
N GLU A 97 5.12 1.14 1.48
CA GLU A 97 4.72 2.46 1.98
C GLU A 97 3.37 2.41 2.70
N LEU A 98 2.43 1.63 2.18
CA LEU A 98 1.14 1.44 2.85
C LEU A 98 1.32 0.72 4.19
N LEU A 99 2.21 -0.27 4.24
CA LEU A 99 2.52 -0.99 5.47
C LEU A 99 3.16 -0.06 6.51
N ASP A 100 4.04 0.85 6.07
CA ASP A 100 4.67 1.86 6.94
C ASP A 100 3.64 2.86 7.48
N LEU A 101 2.72 3.34 6.64
CA LEU A 101 1.62 4.21 7.06
C LEU A 101 0.74 3.53 8.13
N ILE A 102 0.35 2.29 7.91
CA ILE A 102 -0.46 1.51 8.87
C ILE A 102 0.29 1.30 10.19
N ASN A 103 1.60 1.03 10.13
CA ASN A 103 2.38 0.71 11.32
C ASN A 103 2.82 1.94 12.12
N ALA A 104 3.18 3.02 11.44
CA ALA A 104 3.81 4.20 12.06
C ALA A 104 3.02 5.51 11.87
N GLY A 105 1.99 5.53 11.01
CA GLY A 105 1.28 6.75 10.63
C GLY A 105 2.17 7.74 9.86
N ARG A 106 3.29 7.27 9.31
CA ARG A 106 4.30 8.13 8.65
C ARG A 106 4.89 7.40 7.46
N LEU A 107 5.29 8.20 6.49
CA LEU A 107 6.07 7.77 5.35
C LEU A 107 7.41 8.49 5.39
N ASN A 108 8.53 7.75 5.28
CA ASN A 108 9.90 8.30 5.34
C ASN A 108 10.19 9.19 6.57
N GLY A 109 9.51 8.93 7.70
CA GLY A 109 9.67 9.70 8.94
C GLY A 109 8.80 10.95 9.05
N GLU A 110 8.08 11.32 7.98
CA GLU A 110 7.14 12.43 7.95
C GLU A 110 5.72 11.94 8.19
N SER A 111 4.94 12.66 9.00
CA SER A 111 3.53 12.37 9.21
C SER A 111 2.69 12.96 8.07
N ASP A 112 1.70 12.20 7.62
CA ASP A 112 0.71 12.71 6.67
C ASP A 112 -0.61 13.01 7.38
N HIS A 113 -0.95 14.30 7.42
CA HIS A 113 -2.18 14.75 8.07
C HIS A 113 -3.46 14.22 7.44
N ARG A 114 -3.45 13.88 6.14
CA ARG A 114 -4.63 13.30 5.45
C ARG A 114 -4.85 11.89 5.95
N TRP A 115 -3.80 11.05 5.99
CA TRP A 115 -3.86 9.71 6.55
C TRP A 115 -4.29 9.73 8.02
N GLU A 116 -3.62 10.54 8.85
CA GLU A 116 -3.88 10.61 10.30
C GLU A 116 -5.30 11.07 10.67
N ARG A 117 -5.93 11.91 9.84
CA ARG A 117 -7.31 12.37 10.03
C ARG A 117 -8.33 11.34 9.57
N SER A 118 -7.96 10.51 8.60
CA SER A 118 -8.89 9.61 7.94
C SER A 118 -8.90 8.22 8.54
N ILE A 119 -7.76 7.75 9.01
CA ILE A 119 -7.55 6.37 9.45
C ILE A 119 -6.91 6.36 10.83
N SER A 120 -7.48 5.55 11.74
CA SER A 120 -7.02 5.45 13.12
C SER A 120 -5.62 4.84 13.22
N ASP A 121 -4.98 5.00 14.36
CA ASP A 121 -3.85 4.17 14.74
C ASP A 121 -4.25 2.69 14.76
N ARG A 122 -3.27 1.82 14.45
CA ARG A 122 -3.45 0.38 14.53
C ARG A 122 -3.60 -0.08 15.98
N ILE A 123 -4.74 -0.69 16.29
CA ILE A 123 -5.01 -1.30 17.60
C ILE A 123 -5.44 -2.75 17.36
N ASN A 124 -4.82 -3.71 18.02
CA ASN A 124 -5.12 -5.15 17.88
C ASN A 124 -5.12 -5.66 16.44
N HIS A 125 -4.16 -5.18 15.64
CA HIS A 125 -4.06 -5.48 14.20
C HIS A 125 -5.21 -4.95 13.34
N GLU A 126 -5.98 -4.00 13.80
CA GLU A 126 -7.06 -3.37 13.06
C GLU A 126 -6.86 -1.87 12.96
N VAL A 127 -7.42 -1.29 11.90
CA VAL A 127 -7.56 0.15 11.68
C VAL A 127 -9.02 0.48 11.41
N LYS A 128 -9.41 1.72 11.73
CA LYS A 128 -10.78 2.23 11.58
C LYS A 128 -10.81 3.45 10.69
N LEU A 129 -11.93 3.63 10.02
CA LEU A 129 -12.25 4.86 9.33
C LEU A 129 -12.68 5.91 10.35
N GLU A 130 -11.89 6.97 10.51
CA GLU A 130 -12.18 8.09 11.40
C GLU A 130 -12.96 9.18 10.65
N SER A 131 -12.52 9.52 9.43
CA SER A 131 -13.16 10.49 8.56
C SER A 131 -12.88 10.18 7.11
N LYS A 132 -13.91 10.13 6.28
CA LYS A 132 -13.74 9.93 4.84
C LYS A 132 -13.37 11.25 4.17
N PRO A 133 -12.19 11.35 3.54
CA PRO A 133 -11.81 12.53 2.76
C PRO A 133 -12.67 12.62 1.48
N PRO A 134 -12.82 13.81 0.89
CA PRO A 134 -13.39 13.93 -0.45
C PRO A 134 -12.53 13.13 -1.45
N ARG A 135 -13.18 12.55 -2.45
CA ARG A 135 -12.50 11.84 -3.54
C ARG A 135 -12.01 12.85 -4.57
N GLU A 136 -10.72 13.11 -4.56
CA GLU A 136 -10.07 14.07 -5.45
C GLU A 136 -9.02 13.41 -6.35
N HIS A 137 -8.50 12.23 -5.93
CA HIS A 137 -7.38 11.55 -6.59
C HIS A 137 -7.76 10.21 -7.22
N VAL A 138 -8.91 9.63 -6.83
CA VAL A 138 -9.39 8.34 -7.34
C VAL A 138 -10.43 8.56 -8.43
N SER A 139 -10.16 8.06 -9.63
CA SER A 139 -11.07 8.12 -10.77
C SER A 139 -12.21 7.08 -10.67
N VAL A 140 -13.27 7.27 -11.47
CA VAL A 140 -14.37 6.30 -11.57
C VAL A 140 -13.87 4.92 -12.02
N ALA A 141 -12.97 4.87 -13.01
CA ALA A 141 -12.42 3.61 -13.50
C ALA A 141 -11.58 2.86 -12.44
N GLU A 142 -10.92 3.58 -11.53
CA GLU A 142 -10.19 2.97 -10.41
C GLU A 142 -11.13 2.45 -9.32
N LEU A 143 -12.27 3.10 -9.11
CA LEU A 143 -13.33 2.58 -8.24
C LEU A 143 -13.97 1.30 -8.80
N GLU A 144 -14.16 1.20 -10.10
CA GLU A 144 -14.65 -0.04 -10.74
C GLU A 144 -13.67 -1.20 -10.52
N LEU A 145 -12.35 -0.93 -10.57
CA LEU A 145 -11.34 -1.94 -10.23
C LEU A 145 -11.40 -2.32 -8.75
N LEU A 146 -11.56 -1.34 -7.86
CA LEU A 146 -11.70 -1.57 -6.42
C LEU A 146 -12.95 -2.40 -6.12
N ASP A 147 -14.08 -2.10 -6.77
CA ASP A 147 -15.31 -2.87 -6.65
C ASP A 147 -15.13 -4.32 -7.13
N ALA A 148 -14.38 -4.53 -8.22
CA ALA A 148 -14.06 -5.87 -8.69
C ALA A 148 -13.20 -6.65 -7.67
N VAL A 149 -12.18 -6.01 -7.08
CA VAL A 149 -11.36 -6.61 -6.03
C VAL A 149 -12.19 -6.90 -4.78
N TRP A 150 -13.07 -5.99 -4.39
CA TRP A 150 -13.94 -6.21 -3.24
C TRP A 150 -14.94 -7.34 -3.46
N ALA A 151 -15.56 -7.41 -4.63
CA ALA A 151 -16.50 -8.47 -4.99
C ALA A 151 -15.83 -9.86 -4.96
N GLU A 152 -14.56 -9.95 -5.36
CA GLU A 152 -13.83 -11.22 -5.36
C GLU A 152 -13.26 -11.60 -3.99
N HIS A 153 -12.79 -10.61 -3.21
CA HIS A 153 -11.97 -10.84 -2.03
C HIS A 153 -12.55 -10.29 -0.72
N GLY A 154 -13.61 -9.49 -0.77
CA GLY A 154 -14.17 -8.80 0.39
C GLY A 154 -14.65 -9.71 1.50
N ASP A 155 -15.16 -10.89 1.16
CA ASP A 155 -15.66 -11.88 2.14
C ASP A 155 -14.54 -12.75 2.75
N ARG A 156 -13.31 -12.70 2.18
CA ARG A 156 -12.19 -13.46 2.73
C ARG A 156 -11.63 -12.78 3.98
N ASP A 157 -11.28 -13.58 4.96
CA ASP A 157 -10.48 -13.09 6.09
C ASP A 157 -8.99 -12.89 5.67
N GLN A 158 -8.18 -12.35 6.59
CA GLN A 158 -6.77 -12.07 6.33
C GLN A 158 -5.94 -13.32 5.99
N TRP A 159 -6.27 -14.48 6.56
CA TRP A 159 -5.53 -15.72 6.33
C TRP A 159 -5.93 -16.37 5.01
N GLN A 160 -7.21 -16.34 4.68
CA GLN A 160 -7.69 -16.77 3.36
C GLN A 160 -7.09 -15.94 2.24
N LEU A 161 -6.86 -14.62 2.46
CA LEU A 161 -6.15 -13.77 1.51
C LEU A 161 -4.66 -14.11 1.43
N VAL A 162 -4.01 -14.46 2.54
CA VAL A 162 -2.62 -14.96 2.53
C VAL A 162 -2.52 -16.21 1.67
N ASP A 163 -3.36 -17.21 1.90
CA ASP A 163 -3.38 -18.46 1.15
C ASP A 163 -3.66 -18.24 -0.35
N TRP A 164 -4.60 -17.34 -0.64
CA TRP A 164 -4.90 -16.94 -2.00
C TRP A 164 -3.69 -16.31 -2.70
N CYS A 165 -3.03 -15.35 -2.04
CA CYS A 165 -1.84 -14.70 -2.59
C CYS A 165 -0.69 -15.69 -2.81
N HIS A 166 -0.47 -16.61 -1.87
CA HIS A 166 0.57 -17.65 -2.02
C HIS A 166 0.34 -18.57 -3.23
N THR A 167 -0.93 -18.77 -3.59
CA THR A 167 -1.31 -19.64 -4.71
C THR A 167 -1.35 -18.92 -6.06
N HIS A 168 -1.77 -17.63 -6.06
CA HIS A 168 -2.13 -16.93 -7.31
C HIS A 168 -1.18 -15.78 -7.67
N CYS A 169 -0.32 -15.31 -6.73
CA CYS A 169 0.65 -14.27 -7.01
C CYS A 169 2.01 -14.91 -7.35
N GLY A 170 2.21 -15.31 -8.61
CA GLY A 170 3.44 -15.97 -9.08
C GLY A 170 4.69 -15.08 -8.96
N GLU A 171 4.52 -13.79 -8.81
CA GLU A 171 5.58 -12.82 -8.53
C GLU A 171 6.09 -12.89 -7.07
N TRP A 172 5.31 -13.42 -6.15
CA TRP A 172 5.72 -13.59 -4.77
C TRP A 172 6.77 -14.70 -4.61
N THR A 173 7.75 -14.48 -3.73
CA THR A 173 8.76 -15.48 -3.35
C THR A 173 8.56 -15.86 -1.89
N PRO A 174 8.51 -17.17 -1.56
CA PRO A 174 8.42 -17.60 -0.16
C PRO A 174 9.60 -17.08 0.65
N MET A 175 9.30 -16.37 1.76
CA MET A 175 10.29 -15.80 2.66
C MET A 175 10.10 -16.35 4.07
N ALA A 176 11.12 -17.02 4.61
CA ALA A 176 11.11 -17.47 6.01
C ALA A 176 11.26 -16.28 6.98
N ARG A 177 12.13 -15.32 6.63
CA ARG A 177 12.42 -14.08 7.37
C ARG A 177 12.78 -12.97 6.38
N GLY A 178 12.57 -11.71 6.80
CA GLY A 178 12.89 -10.54 5.97
C GLY A 178 11.90 -10.33 4.83
N CYS A 179 12.38 -9.68 3.79
CA CYS A 179 11.62 -9.39 2.58
C CYS A 179 12.51 -9.44 1.33
N ALA A 180 11.90 -9.53 0.15
CA ALA A 180 12.56 -9.37 -1.14
C ALA A 180 11.71 -8.44 -2.02
N PRO A 181 12.33 -7.57 -2.84
CA PRO A 181 11.60 -6.69 -3.74
C PRO A 181 10.88 -7.50 -4.83
N ILE A 182 9.71 -6.98 -5.23
CA ILE A 182 8.95 -7.44 -6.40
C ILE A 182 8.98 -6.29 -7.40
N ALA A 183 9.71 -6.48 -8.50
CA ALA A 183 9.70 -5.53 -9.60
C ALA A 183 8.37 -5.61 -10.37
N VAL A 184 7.92 -4.49 -10.94
CA VAL A 184 6.67 -4.45 -11.72
C VAL A 184 6.74 -5.35 -12.96
N GLU A 185 7.92 -5.55 -13.54
CA GLU A 185 8.16 -6.49 -14.63
C GLU A 185 7.86 -7.93 -14.21
N ARG A 186 8.29 -8.30 -13.00
CA ARG A 186 8.01 -9.64 -12.45
C ARG A 186 6.52 -9.85 -12.22
N MET A 187 5.81 -8.81 -11.76
CA MET A 187 4.36 -8.82 -11.66
C MET A 187 3.72 -9.01 -13.04
N GLY A 188 4.17 -8.25 -14.06
CA GLY A 188 3.70 -8.38 -15.42
C GLY A 188 3.94 -9.79 -16.01
N GLN A 189 5.10 -10.38 -15.76
CA GLN A 189 5.42 -11.77 -16.17
C GLN A 189 4.50 -12.78 -15.50
N ALA A 190 4.26 -12.65 -14.20
CA ALA A 190 3.38 -13.53 -13.43
C ALA A 190 1.90 -13.41 -13.87
N LEU A 191 1.51 -12.26 -14.40
CA LEU A 191 0.21 -12.01 -15.03
C LEU A 191 0.11 -12.55 -16.47
N GLY A 192 1.19 -13.17 -17.00
CA GLY A 192 1.21 -13.71 -18.35
C GLY A 192 1.27 -12.64 -19.45
N LYS A 193 1.71 -11.42 -19.14
CA LYS A 193 1.86 -10.38 -20.16
C LYS A 193 2.96 -10.72 -21.15
N PRO A 194 2.80 -10.37 -22.44
CA PRO A 194 3.83 -10.58 -23.43
C PRO A 194 5.08 -9.71 -23.14
N PRO A 195 6.29 -10.15 -23.57
CA PRO A 195 7.55 -9.47 -23.24
C PRO A 195 7.57 -7.97 -23.57
N GLU A 196 6.96 -7.55 -24.66
CA GLU A 196 6.87 -6.14 -25.05
C GLU A 196 5.96 -5.33 -24.12
N ALA A 197 4.92 -5.93 -23.53
CA ALA A 197 4.09 -5.27 -22.53
C ALA A 197 4.82 -5.17 -21.18
N VAL A 198 5.58 -6.20 -20.81
CA VAL A 198 6.45 -6.15 -19.61
C VAL A 198 7.53 -5.07 -19.73
N ALA A 199 8.18 -4.96 -20.90
CA ALA A 199 9.16 -3.92 -21.15
C ALA A 199 8.55 -2.49 -21.08
N ARG A 200 7.32 -2.32 -21.56
CA ARG A 200 6.60 -1.04 -21.42
C ARG A 200 6.30 -0.68 -19.98
N LEU A 201 5.92 -1.63 -19.13
CA LEU A 201 5.71 -1.37 -17.70
C LEU A 201 6.95 -0.76 -17.04
N ALA A 202 8.13 -1.32 -17.31
CA ALA A 202 9.38 -0.81 -16.78
C ALA A 202 9.71 0.60 -17.34
N GLN A 203 9.49 0.80 -18.63
CA GLN A 203 9.73 2.09 -19.27
C GLN A 203 8.80 3.17 -18.72
N GLU A 204 7.50 2.90 -18.61
CA GLU A 204 6.52 3.84 -18.06
C GLU A 204 6.81 4.19 -16.61
N ALA A 205 7.22 3.21 -15.79
CA ALA A 205 7.64 3.47 -14.42
C ALA A 205 8.86 4.42 -14.36
N ALA A 206 9.86 4.18 -15.21
CA ALA A 206 11.05 5.02 -15.28
C ALA A 206 10.73 6.46 -15.76
N GLU A 207 9.91 6.60 -16.79
CA GLU A 207 9.52 7.90 -17.35
C GLU A 207 8.72 8.74 -16.34
N LEU A 208 7.76 8.12 -15.64
CA LEU A 208 6.99 8.81 -14.62
C LEU A 208 7.84 9.23 -13.42
N ASN A 209 8.76 8.37 -12.98
CA ASN A 209 9.67 8.72 -11.88
C ASN A 209 10.59 9.89 -12.27
N GLN A 210 11.10 9.94 -13.51
CA GLN A 210 11.90 11.08 -14.00
C GLN A 210 11.10 12.38 -14.05
N LEU A 211 9.84 12.33 -14.49
CA LEU A 211 8.98 13.52 -14.51
C LEU A 211 8.76 14.06 -13.09
N ASP A 212 8.49 13.18 -12.14
CA ASP A 212 8.30 13.57 -10.74
C ASP A 212 9.55 14.21 -10.12
N GLU A 213 10.76 13.72 -10.45
CA GLU A 213 12.02 14.32 -10.00
C GLU A 213 12.20 15.75 -10.57
N ILE A 214 11.87 15.96 -11.84
CA ILE A 214 11.93 17.27 -12.46
C ILE A 214 10.99 18.27 -11.78
N PHE A 215 9.76 17.85 -11.45
CA PHE A 215 8.78 18.72 -10.80
C PHE A 215 9.04 18.92 -9.30
N ALA A 216 9.68 17.97 -8.62
CA ALA A 216 10.07 18.13 -7.22
C ALA A 216 11.29 19.03 -7.02
N GLY A 217 12.11 19.23 -8.05
CA GLY A 217 13.29 20.09 -8.02
C GLY A 217 13.06 21.54 -8.52
N ALA A 218 11.85 21.89 -8.94
CA ALA A 218 11.45 23.21 -9.40
C ALA A 218 10.69 23.98 -8.30
#